data_bbd6159d8a72c62a8f02a57497bc26de
#
_entry.id   bbd6159d8a72c62a8f02a57497bc26de
#
_cell.length_a   1.000
_cell.length_b   1.000
_cell.length_c   1.000
_cell.angle_alpha   90.00
_cell.angle_beta   90.00
_cell.angle_gamma   90.00
#
_symmetry.space_group_name_H-M   'P 1'
#
loop_
_entity.id
_entity.type
_entity.pdbx_description
1 polymer ?
#
loop_
_entity_poly.entity_id
_entity_poly.type
_entity_poly.pdbx_seq_one_letter_code
_entity_poly.pdbx_strand_id
1 'polypeptide(L)'
;MRLLIQAIVLLWICSVQAQSFDQLIDAVEKGDTQKVAGYLQQGLDPNTTDAQGHTILMVASRLGRAELVSLLLSQRARPNRQTPAGDTALMLASLGGHLEVVRILVDSGADVDRKAGWTPLHYATFAGNPEVVRYLLDRGANKNAVAPNGYTPLMLAVRNGHVAAAKALLYDDPDVTRKGPAGETALALAQRGNNQELVDLLKRAGAAE
;
A
#
# COMPACT_ATOMS: atom_id res chain seq x y z
N MET A 1 17.08 -5.28 -46.71
CA MET A 1 15.82 -4.55 -46.80
C MET A 1 14.70 -5.08 -45.87
N ARG A 2 14.36 -6.38 -45.88
CA ARG A 2 13.34 -6.95 -44.97
C ARG A 2 13.62 -6.78 -43.47
N LEU A 3 14.87 -6.97 -43.03
CA LEU A 3 15.28 -6.80 -41.62
C LEU A 3 15.20 -5.35 -41.14
N LEU A 4 15.49 -4.38 -42.00
CA LEU A 4 15.37 -2.96 -41.69
C LEU A 4 13.89 -2.53 -41.55
N ILE A 5 13.03 -3.06 -42.39
CA ILE A 5 11.58 -2.78 -42.34
C ILE A 5 10.98 -3.41 -41.06
N GLN A 6 11.39 -4.62 -40.68
CA GLN A 6 10.96 -5.25 -39.43
C GLN A 6 11.45 -4.49 -38.20
N ALA A 7 12.68 -3.98 -38.20
CA ALA A 7 13.21 -3.16 -37.10
C ALA A 7 12.47 -1.81 -36.98
N ILE A 8 12.15 -1.18 -38.10
CA ILE A 8 11.39 0.09 -38.12
C ILE A 8 9.95 -0.12 -37.66
N VAL A 9 9.31 -1.21 -38.05
CA VAL A 9 7.94 -1.57 -37.63
C VAL A 9 7.92 -1.88 -36.13
N LEU A 10 8.92 -2.62 -35.60
CA LEU A 10 9.06 -2.90 -34.16
C LEU A 10 9.30 -1.63 -33.36
N LEU A 11 10.15 -0.72 -33.84
CA LEU A 11 10.40 0.58 -33.19
C LEU A 11 9.13 1.46 -33.22
N TRP A 12 8.37 1.44 -34.31
CA TRP A 12 7.13 2.21 -34.42
C TRP A 12 6.04 1.64 -33.51
N ILE A 13 5.88 0.32 -33.43
CA ILE A 13 4.96 -0.36 -32.50
C ILE A 13 5.36 -0.05 -31.04
N CYS A 14 6.63 -0.11 -30.68
CA CYS A 14 7.12 0.24 -29.35
C CYS A 14 6.84 1.71 -28.99
N SER A 15 7.03 2.66 -29.91
CA SER A 15 6.78 4.08 -29.65
C SER A 15 5.29 4.40 -29.52
N VAL A 16 4.43 3.75 -30.32
CA VAL A 16 2.96 3.89 -30.22
C VAL A 16 2.45 3.26 -28.92
N GLN A 17 3.00 2.13 -28.49
CA GLN A 17 2.63 1.50 -27.21
C GLN A 17 3.08 2.34 -26.01
N ALA A 18 4.29 2.92 -26.04
CA ALA A 18 4.76 3.81 -24.97
C ALA A 18 3.88 5.05 -24.84
N GLN A 19 3.53 5.69 -25.95
CA GLN A 19 2.66 6.87 -25.99
C GLN A 19 1.24 6.57 -25.51
N SER A 20 0.72 5.36 -25.80
CA SER A 20 -0.58 4.91 -25.29
C SER A 20 -0.57 4.64 -23.78
N PHE A 21 0.56 4.17 -23.24
CA PHE A 21 0.72 3.91 -21.81
C PHE A 21 0.78 5.21 -21.00
N ASP A 22 1.53 6.22 -21.46
CA ASP A 22 1.57 7.54 -20.80
C ASP A 22 0.18 8.21 -20.77
N GLN A 23 -0.58 8.10 -21.87
CA GLN A 23 -1.97 8.60 -21.92
C GLN A 23 -2.90 7.84 -20.97
N LEU A 24 -2.66 6.55 -20.78
CA LEU A 24 -3.41 5.74 -19.82
C LEU A 24 -3.11 6.19 -18.38
N ILE A 25 -1.82 6.35 -18.02
CA ILE A 25 -1.44 6.84 -16.69
C ILE A 25 -2.00 8.24 -16.42
N ASP A 26 -1.95 9.15 -17.40
CA ASP A 26 -2.57 10.47 -17.30
C ASP A 26 -4.09 10.38 -17.03
N ALA A 27 -4.78 9.47 -17.70
CA ALA A 27 -6.21 9.22 -17.46
C ALA A 27 -6.46 8.67 -16.04
N VAL A 28 -5.60 7.76 -15.57
CA VAL A 28 -5.66 7.21 -14.19
C VAL A 28 -5.40 8.31 -13.16
N GLU A 29 -4.39 9.14 -13.35
CA GLU A 29 -4.05 10.25 -12.46
C GLU A 29 -5.19 11.27 -12.36
N LYS A 30 -5.83 11.57 -13.47
CA LYS A 30 -7.01 12.45 -13.52
C LYS A 30 -8.28 11.80 -12.98
N GLY A 31 -8.30 10.49 -12.81
CA GLY A 31 -9.50 9.74 -12.43
C GLY A 31 -10.54 9.65 -13.54
N ASP A 32 -10.11 9.72 -14.81
CA ASP A 32 -10.98 9.61 -15.96
C ASP A 32 -11.37 8.13 -16.22
N THR A 33 -12.34 7.66 -15.44
CA THR A 33 -12.83 6.28 -15.48
C THR A 33 -13.36 5.90 -16.86
N GLN A 34 -14.00 6.84 -17.58
CA GLN A 34 -14.55 6.58 -18.92
C GLN A 34 -13.44 6.33 -19.94
N LYS A 35 -12.40 7.15 -19.91
CA LYS A 35 -11.25 6.99 -20.81
C LYS A 35 -10.51 5.68 -20.57
N VAL A 36 -10.29 5.32 -19.30
CA VAL A 36 -9.68 4.02 -18.93
C VAL A 36 -10.57 2.86 -19.38
N ALA A 37 -11.91 2.95 -19.18
CA ALA A 37 -12.85 1.94 -19.68
C ALA A 37 -12.74 1.76 -21.19
N GLY A 38 -12.60 2.86 -21.95
CA GLY A 38 -12.39 2.82 -23.40
C GLY A 38 -11.12 2.06 -23.80
N TYR A 39 -10.00 2.25 -23.10
CA TYR A 39 -8.77 1.47 -23.34
C TYR A 39 -8.94 -0.02 -23.04
N LEU A 40 -9.63 -0.36 -21.96
CA LEU A 40 -9.91 -1.76 -21.60
C LEU A 40 -10.80 -2.45 -22.64
N GLN A 41 -11.82 -1.74 -23.18
CA GLN A 41 -12.68 -2.23 -24.26
C GLN A 41 -11.90 -2.46 -25.57
N GLN A 42 -10.85 -1.66 -25.82
CA GLN A 42 -9.95 -1.83 -26.96
C GLN A 42 -8.94 -2.97 -26.77
N GLY A 43 -9.01 -3.71 -25.67
CA GLY A 43 -8.17 -4.88 -25.41
C GLY A 43 -6.91 -4.61 -24.59
N LEU A 44 -6.83 -3.46 -23.92
CA LEU A 44 -5.74 -3.23 -22.94
C LEU A 44 -5.84 -4.24 -21.81
N ASP A 45 -4.70 -4.90 -21.49
CA ASP A 45 -4.64 -5.78 -20.32
C ASP A 45 -4.69 -4.94 -19.03
N PRO A 46 -5.68 -5.14 -18.13
CA PRO A 46 -5.79 -4.43 -16.87
C PRO A 46 -4.58 -4.67 -15.92
N ASN A 47 -3.74 -5.67 -16.23
CA ASN A 47 -2.53 -5.99 -15.48
C ASN A 47 -1.24 -5.41 -16.10
N THR A 48 -1.37 -4.54 -17.10
CA THR A 48 -0.22 -3.81 -17.68
C THR A 48 0.51 -3.02 -16.60
N THR A 49 1.85 -3.00 -16.69
CA THR A 49 2.73 -2.34 -15.71
C THR A 49 3.57 -1.25 -16.35
N ASP A 50 3.95 -0.26 -15.53
CA ASP A 50 5.02 0.68 -15.86
C ASP A 50 6.41 0.02 -15.80
N ALA A 51 7.45 0.80 -16.09
CA ALA A 51 8.84 0.34 -16.04
C ALA A 51 9.31 -0.05 -14.61
N GLN A 52 8.61 0.42 -13.57
CA GLN A 52 8.84 0.13 -12.17
C GLN A 52 8.04 -1.09 -11.68
N GLY A 53 7.20 -1.66 -12.54
CA GLY A 53 6.36 -2.83 -12.22
C GLY A 53 5.04 -2.45 -11.51
N HIS A 54 4.66 -1.16 -11.45
CA HIS A 54 3.35 -0.78 -10.92
C HIS A 54 2.26 -1.10 -11.94
N THR A 55 1.22 -1.80 -11.51
CA THR A 55 0.02 -2.00 -12.32
C THR A 55 -0.85 -0.73 -12.29
N ILE A 56 -1.75 -0.61 -13.27
CA ILE A 56 -2.77 0.47 -13.28
C ILE A 56 -3.57 0.45 -11.97
N LEU A 57 -3.90 -0.74 -11.45
CA LEU A 57 -4.59 -0.90 -10.18
C LEU A 57 -3.78 -0.31 -9.01
N MET A 58 -2.46 -0.51 -8.99
CA MET A 58 -1.58 0.07 -7.96
C MET A 58 -1.56 1.60 -8.02
N VAL A 59 -1.46 2.17 -9.23
CA VAL A 59 -1.48 3.63 -9.42
C VAL A 59 -2.83 4.22 -8.97
N ALA A 60 -3.95 3.63 -9.41
CA ALA A 60 -5.28 4.05 -9.02
C ALA A 60 -5.50 3.95 -7.49
N SER A 61 -4.99 2.87 -6.88
CA SER A 61 -5.08 2.63 -5.44
C SER A 61 -4.29 3.65 -4.63
N ARG A 62 -3.06 3.98 -5.06
CA ARG A 62 -2.21 5.00 -4.45
C ARG A 62 -2.84 6.38 -4.47
N LEU A 63 -3.61 6.68 -5.53
CA LEU A 63 -4.28 7.96 -5.75
C LEU A 63 -5.71 8.02 -5.16
N GLY A 64 -6.18 6.94 -4.55
CA GLY A 64 -7.51 6.88 -3.93
C GLY A 64 -8.68 6.90 -4.93
N ARG A 65 -8.48 6.43 -6.16
CA ARG A 65 -9.48 6.44 -7.24
C ARG A 65 -10.43 5.26 -7.10
N ALA A 66 -11.34 5.28 -6.13
CA ALA A 66 -12.20 4.16 -5.75
C ALA A 66 -13.03 3.60 -6.92
N GLU A 67 -13.67 4.48 -7.71
CA GLU A 67 -14.45 4.08 -8.88
C GLU A 67 -13.59 3.37 -9.93
N LEU A 68 -12.39 3.89 -10.18
CA LEU A 68 -11.45 3.30 -11.13
C LEU A 68 -10.91 1.96 -10.62
N VAL A 69 -10.62 1.84 -9.31
CA VAL A 69 -10.23 0.59 -8.68
C VAL A 69 -11.32 -0.47 -8.85
N SER A 70 -12.59 -0.11 -8.61
CA SER A 70 -13.73 -1.01 -8.81
C SER A 70 -13.85 -1.45 -10.27
N LEU A 71 -13.71 -0.52 -11.21
CA LEU A 71 -13.73 -0.84 -12.66
C LEU A 71 -12.61 -1.85 -12.99
N LEU A 72 -11.36 -1.57 -12.60
CA LEU A 72 -10.22 -2.43 -12.92
C LEU A 72 -10.38 -3.84 -12.35
N LEU A 73 -10.88 -3.98 -11.12
CA LEU A 73 -11.15 -5.27 -10.49
C LEU A 73 -12.26 -6.03 -11.21
N SER A 74 -13.33 -5.36 -11.64
CA SER A 74 -14.39 -5.96 -12.47
C SER A 74 -13.87 -6.46 -13.83
N GLN A 75 -12.82 -5.84 -14.35
CA GLN A 75 -12.11 -6.23 -15.59
C GLN A 75 -10.95 -7.22 -15.33
N ARG A 76 -10.98 -7.93 -14.19
CA ARG A 76 -10.02 -8.97 -13.80
C ARG A 76 -8.58 -8.47 -13.53
N ALA A 77 -8.41 -7.22 -13.12
CA ALA A 77 -7.16 -6.78 -12.53
C ALA A 77 -6.85 -7.65 -11.30
N ARG A 78 -5.60 -8.08 -11.17
CA ARG A 78 -5.16 -8.98 -10.08
C ARG A 78 -4.77 -8.16 -8.84
N PRO A 79 -5.53 -8.22 -7.72
CA PRO A 79 -5.28 -7.38 -6.53
C PRO A 79 -3.95 -7.67 -5.84
N ASN A 80 -3.44 -8.91 -5.94
CA ASN A 80 -2.24 -9.39 -5.24
C ASN A 80 -0.96 -9.36 -6.10
N ARG A 81 -0.99 -8.68 -7.28
CA ARG A 81 0.26 -8.41 -8.03
C ARG A 81 1.21 -7.59 -7.17
N GLN A 82 2.50 -7.86 -7.34
CA GLN A 82 3.56 -7.18 -6.59
C GLN A 82 4.52 -6.49 -7.56
N THR A 83 5.02 -5.32 -7.14
CA THR A 83 6.21 -4.72 -7.77
C THR A 83 7.46 -5.57 -7.47
N PRO A 84 8.60 -5.35 -8.12
CA PRO A 84 9.88 -5.98 -7.75
C PRO A 84 10.28 -5.72 -6.28
N ALA A 85 9.85 -4.60 -5.70
CA ALA A 85 10.04 -4.28 -4.28
C ALA A 85 9.05 -5.01 -3.35
N GLY A 86 8.03 -5.67 -3.92
CA GLY A 86 7.03 -6.42 -3.18
C GLY A 86 5.79 -5.61 -2.79
N ASP A 87 5.62 -4.40 -3.28
CA ASP A 87 4.45 -3.57 -2.99
C ASP A 87 3.21 -4.09 -3.72
N THR A 88 2.06 -4.01 -3.04
CA THR A 88 0.74 -4.35 -3.59
C THR A 88 -0.16 -3.12 -3.66
N ALA A 89 -1.27 -3.23 -4.41
CA ALA A 89 -2.29 -2.19 -4.47
C ALA A 89 -2.83 -1.83 -3.06
N LEU A 90 -3.04 -2.85 -2.21
CA LEU A 90 -3.52 -2.65 -0.84
C LEU A 90 -2.51 -1.90 0.05
N MET A 91 -1.21 -2.17 -0.10
CA MET A 91 -0.16 -1.42 0.61
C MET A 91 -0.15 0.05 0.21
N LEU A 92 -0.23 0.34 -1.08
CA LEU A 92 -0.21 1.72 -1.60
C LEU A 92 -1.47 2.49 -1.19
N ALA A 93 -2.66 1.85 -1.21
CA ALA A 93 -3.88 2.45 -0.68
C ALA A 93 -3.80 2.72 0.83
N SER A 94 -3.18 1.79 1.58
CA SER A 94 -2.98 1.92 3.03
C SER A 94 -2.03 3.07 3.37
N LEU A 95 -0.96 3.26 2.57
CA LEU A 95 -0.05 4.40 2.68
C LEU A 95 -0.79 5.73 2.44
N GLY A 96 -1.64 5.78 1.43
CA GLY A 96 -2.44 6.97 1.08
C GLY A 96 -3.59 7.26 2.05
N GLY A 97 -3.93 6.34 2.96
CA GLY A 97 -5.07 6.49 3.87
C GLY A 97 -6.43 6.35 3.18
N HIS A 98 -6.47 5.76 1.99
CA HIS A 98 -7.67 5.65 1.15
C HIS A 98 -8.58 4.50 1.61
N LEU A 99 -9.29 4.69 2.74
CA LEU A 99 -10.10 3.65 3.38
C LEU A 99 -11.10 2.99 2.44
N GLU A 100 -11.76 3.74 1.58
CA GLU A 100 -12.72 3.19 0.61
C GLU A 100 -12.03 2.24 -0.38
N VAL A 101 -10.88 2.63 -0.92
CA VAL A 101 -10.06 1.78 -1.80
C VAL A 101 -9.57 0.53 -1.06
N VAL A 102 -9.13 0.68 0.19
CA VAL A 102 -8.73 -0.45 1.05
C VAL A 102 -9.87 -1.44 1.19
N ARG A 103 -11.12 -0.98 1.45
CA ARG A 103 -12.31 -1.83 1.53
C ARG A 103 -12.55 -2.59 0.22
N ILE A 104 -12.59 -1.88 -0.90
CA ILE A 104 -12.82 -2.46 -2.22
C ILE A 104 -11.77 -3.54 -2.54
N LEU A 105 -10.50 -3.28 -2.27
CA LEU A 105 -9.42 -4.24 -2.51
C LEU A 105 -9.56 -5.50 -1.64
N VAL A 106 -9.80 -5.34 -0.35
CA VAL A 106 -9.96 -6.48 0.59
C VAL A 106 -11.18 -7.31 0.22
N ASP A 107 -12.32 -6.67 -0.08
CA ASP A 107 -13.55 -7.37 -0.50
C ASP A 107 -13.38 -8.07 -1.86
N SER A 108 -12.40 -7.63 -2.68
CA SER A 108 -12.00 -8.27 -3.94
C SER A 108 -10.87 -9.29 -3.79
N GLY A 109 -10.53 -9.71 -2.57
CA GLY A 109 -9.56 -10.76 -2.29
C GLY A 109 -8.10 -10.29 -2.24
N ALA A 110 -7.84 -9.02 -1.94
CA ALA A 110 -6.50 -8.58 -1.61
C ALA A 110 -6.03 -9.17 -0.27
N ASP A 111 -4.78 -9.66 -0.24
CA ASP A 111 -4.18 -10.24 0.95
C ASP A 111 -3.93 -9.15 2.00
N VAL A 112 -4.64 -9.24 3.13
CA VAL A 112 -4.56 -8.29 4.25
C VAL A 112 -3.22 -8.41 4.97
N ASP A 113 -2.63 -9.61 4.95
CA ASP A 113 -1.36 -9.88 5.62
C ASP A 113 -0.39 -10.64 4.71
N ARG A 114 0.86 -10.70 5.11
CA ARG A 114 1.92 -11.43 4.41
C ARG A 114 2.77 -12.20 5.41
N LYS A 115 3.25 -13.37 4.98
CA LYS A 115 4.13 -14.22 5.81
C LYS A 115 5.49 -13.56 6.10
N ALA A 116 5.96 -12.67 5.24
CA ALA A 116 7.23 -11.95 5.39
C ALA A 116 7.21 -10.63 4.59
N GLY A 117 8.01 -9.68 5.04
CA GLY A 117 8.14 -8.37 4.38
C GLY A 117 7.26 -7.29 5.01
N TRP A 118 7.12 -6.19 4.29
CA TRP A 118 6.21 -5.12 4.65
C TRP A 118 4.75 -5.58 4.46
N THR A 119 3.86 -5.19 5.37
CA THR A 119 2.43 -5.49 5.29
C THR A 119 1.62 -4.20 5.08
N PRO A 120 0.35 -4.28 4.61
CA PRO A 120 -0.53 -3.11 4.54
C PRO A 120 -0.63 -2.36 5.88
N LEU A 121 -0.62 -3.09 7.00
CA LEU A 121 -0.66 -2.50 8.34
C LEU A 121 0.60 -1.66 8.65
N HIS A 122 1.78 -2.10 8.22
CA HIS A 122 3.00 -1.29 8.34
C HIS A 122 2.88 0.03 7.56
N TYR A 123 2.35 -0.01 6.34
CA TYR A 123 2.15 1.18 5.51
C TYR A 123 1.15 2.15 6.13
N ALA A 124 0.02 1.64 6.63
CA ALA A 124 -1.00 2.45 7.30
C ALA A 124 -0.45 3.14 8.57
N THR A 125 0.33 2.40 9.38
CA THR A 125 0.92 2.93 10.62
C THR A 125 2.06 3.89 10.35
N PHE A 126 2.89 3.61 9.33
CA PHE A 126 3.96 4.50 8.91
C PHE A 126 3.43 5.87 8.47
N ALA A 127 2.30 5.89 7.76
CA ALA A 127 1.65 7.12 7.28
C ALA A 127 0.72 7.77 8.32
N GLY A 128 0.40 7.05 9.41
CA GLY A 128 -0.43 7.59 10.48
C GLY A 128 -1.94 7.58 10.20
N ASN A 129 -2.43 6.59 9.45
CA ASN A 129 -3.82 6.47 9.00
C ASN A 129 -4.66 5.58 9.95
N PRO A 130 -5.25 6.09 11.04
CA PRO A 130 -5.87 5.27 12.09
C PRO A 130 -7.11 4.51 11.64
N GLU A 131 -7.90 5.05 10.70
CA GLU A 131 -9.09 4.38 10.16
C GLU A 131 -8.71 3.14 9.35
N VAL A 132 -7.64 3.24 8.54
CA VAL A 132 -7.11 2.11 7.79
C VAL A 132 -6.48 1.09 8.73
N VAL A 133 -5.76 1.53 9.77
CA VAL A 133 -5.21 0.65 10.81
C VAL A 133 -6.31 -0.18 11.45
N ARG A 134 -7.38 0.45 11.94
CA ARG A 134 -8.52 -0.26 12.55
C ARG A 134 -9.14 -1.27 11.58
N TYR A 135 -9.43 -0.82 10.36
CA TYR A 135 -10.04 -1.70 9.36
C TYR A 135 -9.18 -2.94 9.05
N LEU A 136 -7.86 -2.76 8.90
CA LEU A 136 -6.96 -3.90 8.63
C LEU A 136 -6.90 -4.86 9.82
N LEU A 137 -6.88 -4.35 11.05
CA LEU A 137 -6.93 -5.18 12.27
C LEU A 137 -8.25 -5.96 12.36
N ASP A 138 -9.38 -5.31 12.12
CA ASP A 138 -10.71 -5.95 12.06
C ASP A 138 -10.78 -7.07 11.00
N ARG A 139 -9.93 -6.98 9.97
CA ARG A 139 -9.81 -7.99 8.91
C ARG A 139 -8.69 -9.02 9.14
N GLY A 140 -8.11 -9.05 10.33
CA GLY A 140 -7.16 -10.06 10.78
C GLY A 140 -5.70 -9.78 10.42
N ALA A 141 -5.33 -8.52 10.13
CA ALA A 141 -3.92 -8.15 9.96
C ALA A 141 -3.12 -8.48 11.23
N ASN A 142 -1.92 -9.02 11.05
CA ASN A 142 -1.03 -9.34 12.17
C ASN A 142 -0.47 -8.07 12.79
N LYS A 143 -1.03 -7.68 13.94
CA LYS A 143 -0.60 -6.50 14.73
C LYS A 143 0.85 -6.53 15.17
N ASN A 144 1.45 -7.73 15.25
CA ASN A 144 2.82 -7.96 15.69
C ASN A 144 3.77 -8.37 14.53
N ALA A 145 3.36 -8.17 13.28
CA ALA A 145 4.21 -8.43 12.13
C ALA A 145 5.53 -7.63 12.24
N VAL A 146 6.64 -8.24 11.80
CA VAL A 146 7.94 -7.59 11.80
C VAL A 146 8.36 -7.30 10.37
N ALA A 147 8.56 -6.03 10.05
CA ALA A 147 9.05 -5.61 8.75
C ALA A 147 10.55 -5.95 8.56
N PRO A 148 11.09 -5.97 7.33
CA PRO A 148 12.50 -6.27 7.07
C PRO A 148 13.49 -5.36 7.79
N ASN A 149 13.07 -4.16 8.18
CA ASN A 149 13.87 -3.23 8.99
C ASN A 149 13.78 -3.50 10.50
N GLY A 150 13.13 -4.59 10.94
CA GLY A 150 13.00 -5.01 12.33
C GLY A 150 11.92 -4.30 13.15
N TYR A 151 11.15 -3.38 12.57
CA TYR A 151 10.10 -2.66 13.27
C TYR A 151 8.73 -3.35 13.16
N THR A 152 7.95 -3.28 14.26
CA THR A 152 6.53 -3.64 14.26
C THR A 152 5.68 -2.43 13.83
N PRO A 153 4.39 -2.64 13.48
CA PRO A 153 3.47 -1.54 13.21
C PRO A 153 3.41 -0.50 14.34
N LEU A 154 3.37 -0.96 15.61
CA LEU A 154 3.36 -0.07 16.77
C LEU A 154 4.64 0.79 16.85
N MET A 155 5.80 0.17 16.65
CA MET A 155 7.07 0.90 16.65
C MET A 155 7.13 1.96 15.55
N LEU A 156 6.59 1.69 14.37
CA LEU A 156 6.53 2.66 13.27
C LEU A 156 5.61 3.84 13.61
N ALA A 157 4.40 3.57 14.14
CA ALA A 157 3.49 4.61 14.57
C ALA A 157 4.13 5.51 15.65
N VAL A 158 4.77 4.91 16.64
CA VAL A 158 5.43 5.62 17.75
C VAL A 158 6.63 6.43 17.27
N ARG A 159 7.52 5.84 16.48
CA ARG A 159 8.71 6.52 15.95
C ARG A 159 8.36 7.74 15.11
N ASN A 160 7.25 7.67 14.36
CA ASN A 160 6.78 8.75 13.51
C ASN A 160 5.84 9.75 14.24
N GLY A 161 5.56 9.52 15.54
CA GLY A 161 4.71 10.40 16.34
C GLY A 161 3.22 10.31 16.04
N HIS A 162 2.76 9.24 15.40
CA HIS A 162 1.38 9.05 14.98
C HIS A 162 0.50 8.52 16.12
N VAL A 163 0.13 9.42 17.04
CA VAL A 163 -0.65 9.10 18.25
C VAL A 163 -1.95 8.36 17.95
N ALA A 164 -2.71 8.83 16.95
CA ALA A 164 -3.99 8.22 16.60
C ALA A 164 -3.84 6.78 16.07
N ALA A 165 -2.82 6.53 15.24
CA ALA A 165 -2.52 5.19 14.74
C ALA A 165 -2.01 4.27 15.86
N ALA A 166 -1.17 4.78 16.77
CA ALA A 166 -0.73 4.03 17.96
C ALA A 166 -1.91 3.66 18.87
N LYS A 167 -2.86 4.60 19.11
CA LYS A 167 -4.10 4.31 19.86
C LYS A 167 -4.94 3.21 19.20
N ALA A 168 -5.07 3.26 17.87
CA ALA A 168 -5.81 2.24 17.13
C ALA A 168 -5.17 0.85 17.28
N LEU A 169 -3.84 0.77 17.23
CA LEU A 169 -3.12 -0.49 17.46
C LEU A 169 -3.25 -0.99 18.90
N LEU A 170 -3.07 -0.11 19.89
CA LEU A 170 -3.11 -0.46 21.31
C LEU A 170 -4.48 -0.96 21.78
N TYR A 171 -5.54 -0.60 21.07
CA TYR A 171 -6.88 -1.14 21.31
C TYR A 171 -6.96 -2.66 21.12
N ASP A 172 -6.15 -3.20 20.20
CA ASP A 172 -6.08 -4.65 19.89
C ASP A 172 -5.01 -5.40 20.70
N ASP A 173 -4.45 -4.79 21.74
CA ASP A 173 -3.47 -5.41 22.62
C ASP A 173 -2.25 -6.01 21.86
N PRO A 174 -1.42 -5.19 21.19
CA PRO A 174 -0.20 -5.64 20.54
C PRO A 174 0.89 -5.91 21.59
N ASP A 175 1.91 -6.69 21.21
CA ASP A 175 3.08 -6.92 22.04
C ASP A 175 3.94 -5.65 22.17
N VAL A 176 3.72 -4.90 23.25
CA VAL A 176 4.44 -3.64 23.55
C VAL A 176 5.88 -3.85 24.01
N THR A 177 6.27 -5.11 24.33
CA THR A 177 7.60 -5.46 24.85
C THR A 177 8.60 -5.81 23.74
N ARG A 178 8.13 -5.96 22.51
CA ARG A 178 8.97 -6.24 21.33
C ARG A 178 10.13 -5.27 21.24
N LYS A 179 11.29 -5.81 20.84
CA LYS A 179 12.49 -5.03 20.60
C LYS A 179 12.72 -4.84 19.11
N GLY A 180 13.06 -3.63 18.73
CA GLY A 180 13.46 -3.24 17.38
C GLY A 180 14.91 -3.63 17.07
N PRO A 181 15.43 -3.23 15.89
CA PRO A 181 16.72 -3.67 15.39
C PRO A 181 17.92 -3.26 16.25
N ALA A 182 17.82 -2.15 17.00
CA ALA A 182 18.84 -1.69 17.95
C ALA A 182 18.53 -2.08 19.41
N GLY A 183 17.57 -3.00 19.62
CA GLY A 183 17.15 -3.46 20.95
C GLY A 183 16.17 -2.52 21.67
N GLU A 184 15.75 -1.43 21.02
CA GLU A 184 14.80 -0.46 21.57
C GLU A 184 13.36 -0.99 21.57
N THR A 185 12.58 -0.61 22.58
CA THR A 185 11.14 -0.87 22.65
C THR A 185 10.35 0.31 22.08
N ALA A 186 9.03 0.13 21.86
CA ALA A 186 8.15 1.24 21.48
C ALA A 186 8.18 2.37 22.53
N LEU A 187 8.28 2.03 23.83
CA LEU A 187 8.41 3.02 24.91
C LEU A 187 9.69 3.84 24.78
N ALA A 188 10.84 3.19 24.55
CA ALA A 188 12.10 3.87 24.34
C ALA A 188 12.09 4.80 23.12
N LEU A 189 11.40 4.41 22.05
CA LEU A 189 11.19 5.27 20.87
C LEU A 189 10.35 6.50 21.19
N ALA A 190 9.26 6.35 21.99
CA ALA A 190 8.42 7.47 22.42
C ALA A 190 9.19 8.46 23.30
N GLN A 191 10.00 7.96 24.24
CA GLN A 191 10.87 8.76 25.13
C GLN A 191 11.90 9.54 24.30
N ARG A 192 12.58 8.89 23.36
CA ARG A 192 13.56 9.53 22.46
C ARG A 192 12.92 10.61 21.59
N GLY A 193 11.66 10.40 21.17
CA GLY A 193 10.87 11.36 20.40
C GLY A 193 10.29 12.50 21.25
N ASN A 194 10.51 12.52 22.57
CA ASN A 194 9.91 13.45 23.54
C ASN A 194 8.38 13.56 23.41
N ASN A 195 7.70 12.47 23.04
CA ASN A 195 6.26 12.44 22.89
C ASN A 195 5.61 11.88 24.16
N GLN A 196 5.31 12.77 25.12
CA GLN A 196 4.75 12.38 26.42
C GLN A 196 3.42 11.64 26.29
N GLU A 197 2.57 12.01 25.34
CA GLU A 197 1.29 11.32 25.13
C GLU A 197 1.49 9.84 24.75
N LEU A 198 2.44 9.56 23.84
CA LEU A 198 2.79 8.18 23.47
C LEU A 198 3.43 7.42 24.65
N VAL A 199 4.28 8.07 25.45
CA VAL A 199 4.88 7.48 26.65
C VAL A 199 3.76 7.05 27.62
N ASP A 200 2.80 7.92 27.91
CA ASP A 200 1.71 7.66 28.83
C ASP A 200 0.77 6.55 28.30
N LEU A 201 0.52 6.54 26.99
CA LEU A 201 -0.27 5.49 26.36
C LEU A 201 0.39 4.12 26.48
N LEU A 202 1.68 4.03 26.16
CA LEU A 202 2.44 2.79 26.21
C LEU A 202 2.59 2.25 27.64
N LYS A 203 2.85 3.13 28.62
CA LYS A 203 2.88 2.73 30.04
C LYS A 203 1.54 2.18 30.52
N ARG A 204 0.42 2.80 30.12
CA ARG A 204 -0.92 2.28 30.41
C ARG A 204 -1.21 0.93 29.73
N ALA A 205 -0.61 0.68 28.58
CA ALA A 205 -0.68 -0.60 27.88
C ALA A 205 0.32 -1.66 28.41
N GLY A 206 0.99 -1.40 29.54
CA GLY A 206 1.89 -2.37 30.19
C GLY A 206 3.34 -2.35 29.70
N ALA A 207 3.76 -1.35 28.93
CA ALA A 207 5.16 -1.21 28.57
C ALA A 207 5.99 -0.85 29.81
N ALA A 208 6.98 -1.69 30.13
CA ALA A 208 7.97 -1.47 31.20
C ALA A 208 9.25 -0.82 30.63
N GLU A 209 10.01 -0.15 31.52
CA GLU A 209 11.31 0.44 31.18
C GLU A 209 12.37 -0.62 30.90
#